data_02635121055c554d397abebd55dffbdc
#
_entry.id   02635121055c554d397abebd55dffbdc
#
_cell.length_a   1.000
_cell.length_b   1.000
_cell.length_c   1.000
_cell.angle_alpha   90.00
_cell.angle_beta   90.00
_cell.angle_gamma   90.00
#
_symmetry.space_group_name_H-M   'P 1'
#
loop_
_entity.id
_entity.type
_entity.pdbx_description
1 polymer ?
#
loop_
_entity_poly.entity_id
_entity_poly.type
_entity_poly.pdbx_seq_one_letter_code
_entity_poly.pdbx_strand_id
1 'polypeptide(L)'
;MNLNANHYRFLDACSEQFPGQVEFSKSTVRKVCDTANIPFPSWLIRKPQFKAGYGTYSIESIVPENYGAVAEVANTPSVEVVNIPSTGVGMNVLDDNVSVIPSQIENYVPFGHFTDLKKILQSGIFFPVFITGLSGNGKTLMVEQICAKLKKELFRVNITIETDEDDLIGSNTLVNGNIMFREGPVLKAMRKGAVLLIDEVDLASNKIMCLQSILEGKGYLIKKTGEYVEPADGFTIVATANTKGKGSEDGRFIGTNILNEAFLERFAITLEQSYPPVRTEQKIIKKDFELLGVSDDEFAEKLVDWADVIRKSFYEGAVDEVISTRRLVHIAKAFSMFNDKLKSIEVCLARFDDDTKAAFLDLYTKVDEGVLGQEEEIEESEENDIPI
;
A
#
# COMPACT_ATOMS: atom_id res chain seq x y z
N MET A 1 1.44 46.01 21.43
CA MET A 1 1.31 46.18 19.96
C MET A 1 -0.13 45.98 19.60
N ASN A 2 -0.79 46.88 18.87
CA ASN A 2 -2.16 46.59 18.42
C ASN A 2 -2.12 45.53 17.32
N LEU A 3 -2.62 44.35 17.62
CA LEU A 3 -2.74 43.24 16.67
C LEU A 3 -3.90 43.53 15.72
N ASN A 4 -3.71 43.26 14.43
CA ASN A 4 -4.75 43.34 13.41
C ASN A 4 -5.25 41.95 13.01
N ALA A 5 -6.31 41.88 12.20
CA ALA A 5 -6.92 40.62 11.80
C ALA A 5 -5.94 39.61 11.17
N ASN A 6 -4.91 40.06 10.46
CA ASN A 6 -3.92 39.17 9.87
C ASN A 6 -2.94 38.62 10.91
N HIS A 7 -2.68 39.35 12.00
CA HIS A 7 -1.88 38.86 13.12
C HIS A 7 -2.64 37.71 13.83
N TYR A 8 -3.94 37.91 14.12
CA TYR A 8 -4.74 36.90 14.77
C TYR A 8 -4.88 35.62 13.90
N ARG A 9 -5.16 35.74 12.61
CA ARG A 9 -5.21 34.61 11.70
C ARG A 9 -3.93 33.79 11.69
N PHE A 10 -2.78 34.44 11.76
CA PHE A 10 -1.49 33.76 11.84
C PHE A 10 -1.30 33.07 13.19
N LEU A 11 -1.66 33.69 14.30
CA LEU A 11 -1.57 33.11 15.64
C LEU A 11 -2.52 31.89 15.78
N ASP A 12 -3.73 31.99 15.28
CA ASP A 12 -4.70 30.90 15.26
C ASP A 12 -4.17 29.72 14.45
N ALA A 13 -3.64 29.96 13.25
CA ALA A 13 -3.03 28.92 12.42
C ALA A 13 -1.79 28.28 13.06
N CYS A 14 -0.99 29.05 13.81
CA CYS A 14 0.12 28.52 14.61
C CYS A 14 -0.39 27.65 15.76
N SER A 15 -1.43 28.09 16.47
CA SER A 15 -2.02 27.36 17.59
C SER A 15 -2.65 26.03 17.14
N GLU A 16 -3.30 26.02 15.98
CA GLU A 16 -3.90 24.81 15.41
C GLU A 16 -2.85 23.81 14.92
N GLN A 17 -1.80 24.28 14.23
CA GLN A 17 -0.80 23.39 13.64
C GLN A 17 0.34 23.01 14.59
N PHE A 18 0.64 23.87 15.58
CA PHE A 18 1.73 23.69 16.56
C PHE A 18 1.30 24.19 17.95
N PRO A 19 0.41 23.45 18.65
CA PRO A 19 -0.12 23.87 19.95
C PRO A 19 0.99 24.12 20.98
N GLY A 20 0.97 25.30 21.60
CA GLY A 20 1.94 25.68 22.63
C GLY A 20 3.34 26.07 22.11
N GLN A 21 3.65 25.92 20.84
CA GLN A 21 4.93 26.36 20.28
C GLN A 21 4.93 27.86 20.04
N VAL A 22 5.95 28.55 20.54
CA VAL A 22 6.10 30.02 20.43
C VAL A 22 7.29 30.44 19.56
N GLU A 23 8.19 29.52 19.23
CA GLU A 23 9.35 29.77 18.37
C GLU A 23 9.26 29.01 17.05
N PHE A 24 9.48 29.70 15.93
CA PHE A 24 9.33 29.17 14.59
C PHE A 24 10.51 29.51 13.69
N SER A 25 10.99 28.55 12.94
CA SER A 25 11.93 28.81 11.84
C SER A 25 11.20 29.46 10.65
N LYS A 26 11.95 30.12 9.77
CA LYS A 26 11.38 30.75 8.56
C LYS A 26 10.67 29.72 7.65
N SER A 27 11.16 28.50 7.60
CA SER A 27 10.55 27.39 6.84
C SER A 27 9.22 26.95 7.48
N THR A 28 9.17 26.85 8.81
CA THR A 28 7.94 26.54 9.55
C THR A 28 6.89 27.61 9.40
N VAL A 29 7.27 28.90 9.50
CA VAL A 29 6.37 30.02 9.23
C VAL A 29 5.77 29.96 7.83
N ARG A 30 6.57 29.60 6.82
CA ARG A 30 6.06 29.42 5.45
C ARG A 30 5.08 28.28 5.37
N LYS A 31 5.40 27.13 5.97
CA LYS A 31 4.51 25.96 6.01
C LYS A 31 3.15 26.27 6.66
N VAL A 32 3.14 26.98 7.79
CA VAL A 32 1.91 27.43 8.46
C VAL A 32 1.07 28.29 7.52
N CYS A 33 1.69 29.23 6.82
CA CYS A 33 0.99 30.12 5.90
C CYS A 33 0.41 29.37 4.69
N ASP A 34 1.18 28.45 4.11
CA ASP A 34 0.76 27.66 2.95
C ASP A 34 -0.42 26.75 3.32
N THR A 35 -0.35 26.09 4.50
CA THR A 35 -1.42 25.19 4.97
C THR A 35 -2.70 25.94 5.32
N ALA A 36 -2.60 27.11 5.95
CA ALA A 36 -3.75 27.93 6.35
C ALA A 36 -4.25 28.87 5.22
N ASN A 37 -3.60 28.87 4.06
CA ASN A 37 -3.86 29.77 2.94
C ASN A 37 -3.90 31.26 3.35
N ILE A 38 -2.90 31.69 4.14
CA ILE A 38 -2.76 33.06 4.64
C ILE A 38 -1.48 33.71 4.10
N PRO A 39 -1.48 35.05 3.96
CA PRO A 39 -0.29 35.78 3.51
C PRO A 39 0.90 35.62 4.46
N PHE A 40 2.10 35.48 3.89
CA PHE A 40 3.34 35.36 4.67
C PHE A 40 3.55 36.55 5.61
N PRO A 41 3.77 36.35 6.92
CA PRO A 41 3.83 37.43 7.93
C PRO A 41 5.16 38.17 7.89
N SER A 42 5.33 39.04 6.91
CA SER A 42 6.56 39.88 6.77
C SER A 42 6.88 40.70 7.99
N TRP A 43 5.87 41.08 8.79
CA TRP A 43 6.00 41.78 10.06
C TRP A 43 6.77 40.98 11.11
N LEU A 44 6.60 39.65 11.15
CA LEU A 44 7.31 38.75 12.07
C LEU A 44 8.82 38.73 11.79
N ILE A 45 9.18 38.71 10.51
CA ILE A 45 10.58 38.60 10.07
C ILE A 45 11.33 39.92 10.11
N ARG A 46 10.64 41.05 9.82
CA ARG A 46 11.29 42.36 9.70
C ARG A 46 11.52 43.05 11.03
N LYS A 47 10.73 42.76 12.05
CA LYS A 47 10.82 43.46 13.35
C LYS A 47 11.82 42.77 14.29
N PRO A 48 12.81 43.49 14.83
CA PRO A 48 13.85 42.91 15.71
C PRO A 48 13.29 42.21 16.95
N GLN A 49 12.17 42.68 17.48
CA GLN A 49 11.52 42.16 18.69
C GLN A 49 11.01 40.70 18.58
N PHE A 50 10.88 40.18 17.38
CA PHE A 50 10.47 38.82 17.14
C PHE A 50 11.61 37.87 16.77
N LYS A 51 12.86 38.32 16.77
CA LYS A 51 14.04 37.51 16.49
C LYS A 51 14.48 36.77 17.75
N ALA A 52 14.35 35.45 17.80
CA ALA A 52 14.84 34.60 18.88
C ALA A 52 16.27 34.08 18.65
N GLY A 53 16.73 34.06 17.39
CA GLY A 53 18.06 33.58 17.00
C GLY A 53 18.30 33.68 15.50
N TYR A 54 19.37 33.05 14.99
CA TYR A 54 19.67 33.03 13.57
C TYR A 54 18.62 32.19 12.80
N GLY A 55 17.74 32.88 12.07
CA GLY A 55 16.66 32.26 11.31
C GLY A 55 15.46 31.77 12.12
N THR A 56 15.39 32.10 13.43
CA THR A 56 14.31 31.74 14.34
C THR A 56 13.55 32.98 14.81
N TYR A 57 12.23 32.89 14.91
CA TYR A 57 11.32 33.98 15.26
C TYR A 57 10.39 33.53 16.38
N SER A 58 10.21 34.40 17.42
CA SER A 58 9.32 34.14 18.56
C SER A 58 8.06 35.00 18.49
N ILE A 59 6.91 34.38 18.79
CA ILE A 59 5.63 35.06 18.95
C ILE A 59 5.22 35.23 20.42
N GLU A 60 6.07 34.83 21.36
CA GLU A 60 5.81 34.83 22.80
C GLU A 60 5.29 36.18 23.31
N SER A 61 5.79 37.28 22.77
CA SER A 61 5.40 38.63 23.17
C SER A 61 4.00 39.07 22.71
N ILE A 62 3.34 38.30 21.86
CA ILE A 62 2.05 38.68 21.27
C ILE A 62 0.98 37.55 21.39
N VAL A 63 1.31 36.39 21.98
CA VAL A 63 0.33 35.34 22.22
C VAL A 63 -0.61 35.71 23.37
N PRO A 64 -1.91 35.39 23.26
CA PRO A 64 -2.87 35.51 24.37
C PRO A 64 -2.50 34.58 25.54
N GLU A 65 -2.93 34.92 26.77
CA GLU A 65 -2.69 34.09 27.96
C GLU A 65 -3.21 32.68 27.85
N ASN A 66 -4.19 32.44 26.96
CA ASN A 66 -4.78 31.11 26.69
C ASN A 66 -4.20 30.42 25.45
N TYR A 67 -3.07 30.88 24.93
CA TYR A 67 -2.45 30.30 23.75
C TYR A 67 -1.99 28.87 24.02
N GLY A 68 -2.61 27.90 23.35
CA GLY A 68 -2.28 26.47 23.51
C GLY A 68 -2.98 25.77 24.68
N ALA A 69 -3.90 26.41 25.40
CA ALA A 69 -4.74 25.75 26.40
C ALA A 69 -5.80 24.89 25.68
N VAL A 70 -5.50 23.63 25.49
CA VAL A 70 -6.50 22.61 25.13
C VAL A 70 -7.29 22.33 26.39
N ALA A 71 -8.62 22.46 26.33
CA ALA A 71 -9.52 22.07 27.43
C ALA A 71 -9.23 20.62 27.84
N GLU A 72 -8.95 20.38 29.11
CA GLU A 72 -8.80 19.03 29.67
C GLU A 72 -10.11 18.24 29.46
N VAL A 73 -10.11 17.38 28.47
CA VAL A 73 -11.07 16.30 28.36
C VAL A 73 -10.42 15.05 28.96
N ALA A 74 -11.09 14.51 29.96
CA ALA A 74 -10.66 13.38 30.76
C ALA A 74 -10.04 12.25 29.92
N ASN A 75 -8.86 11.82 30.33
CA ASN A 75 -8.08 10.74 29.76
C ASN A 75 -8.81 9.39 29.82
N THR A 76 -9.26 8.92 28.67
CA THR A 76 -9.19 7.51 28.28
C THR A 76 -8.33 7.46 27.01
N PRO A 77 -7.32 6.59 26.93
CA PRO A 77 -6.51 6.50 25.73
C PRO A 77 -7.34 5.84 24.62
N SER A 78 -7.97 6.66 23.79
CA SER A 78 -8.52 6.21 22.52
C SER A 78 -7.36 6.05 21.55
N VAL A 79 -7.05 4.82 21.20
CA VAL A 79 -6.14 4.49 20.11
C VAL A 79 -6.76 5.05 18.83
N GLU A 80 -6.16 6.11 18.25
CA GLU A 80 -6.54 6.57 16.91
C GLU A 80 -6.14 5.49 15.91
N VAL A 81 -7.14 4.83 15.35
CA VAL A 81 -6.96 3.91 14.22
C VAL A 81 -6.78 4.74 12.96
N VAL A 82 -5.54 4.91 12.52
CA VAL A 82 -5.28 5.49 11.21
C VAL A 82 -5.59 4.45 10.16
N ASN A 83 -6.69 4.61 9.45
CA ASN A 83 -7.01 3.84 8.26
C ASN A 83 -6.03 4.22 7.15
N ILE A 84 -5.03 3.37 6.91
CA ILE A 84 -4.11 3.52 5.78
C ILE A 84 -4.77 2.87 4.57
N PRO A 85 -5.15 3.64 3.53
CA PRO A 85 -5.63 3.02 2.30
C PRO A 85 -4.48 2.21 1.68
N SER A 86 -4.79 1.00 1.22
CA SER A 86 -3.85 0.02 0.62
C SER A 86 -3.35 0.41 -0.79
N THR A 87 -3.11 1.69 -1.02
CA THR A 87 -2.45 2.18 -2.23
C THR A 87 -1.05 2.63 -1.86
N GLY A 88 -0.06 1.83 -2.30
CA GLY A 88 1.35 2.06 -2.01
C GLY A 88 1.78 3.50 -2.23
N VAL A 89 2.16 4.16 -1.18
CA VAL A 89 3.01 5.35 -1.20
C VAL A 89 3.77 5.41 0.12
N GLY A 90 5.04 5.60 0.00
CA GLY A 90 6.02 6.14 0.90
C GLY A 90 5.85 5.93 2.41
N MET A 91 6.88 5.40 3.05
CA MET A 91 6.96 5.34 4.51
C MET A 91 6.68 6.72 5.10
N ASN A 92 5.44 7.00 5.46
CA ASN A 92 5.17 8.00 6.47
C ASN A 92 5.88 7.53 7.75
N VAL A 93 6.65 8.42 8.35
CA VAL A 93 7.26 8.19 9.67
C VAL A 93 6.10 8.04 10.64
N LEU A 94 5.67 6.81 10.82
CA LEU A 94 4.67 6.51 11.84
C LEU A 94 5.32 6.78 13.19
N ASP A 95 4.72 7.64 13.97
CA ASP A 95 5.03 7.77 15.38
C ASP A 95 4.88 6.37 16.03
N ASP A 96 5.71 6.03 16.98
CA ASP A 96 5.72 4.70 17.62
C ASP A 96 4.37 4.34 18.28
N ASN A 97 3.48 5.33 18.45
CA ASN A 97 2.16 5.19 19.03
C ASN A 97 1.04 4.92 17.99
N VAL A 98 1.33 4.97 16.69
CA VAL A 98 0.30 4.74 15.66
C VAL A 98 0.13 3.25 15.42
N SER A 99 -1.11 2.77 15.56
CA SER A 99 -1.47 1.39 15.18
C SER A 99 -1.49 1.24 13.66
N VAL A 100 -0.84 0.20 13.17
CA VAL A 100 -0.77 -0.15 11.74
C VAL A 100 -1.68 -1.33 11.39
N ILE A 101 -2.89 -1.35 11.94
CA ILE A 101 -3.90 -2.35 11.58
C ILE A 101 -4.47 -1.97 10.20
N PRO A 102 -4.42 -2.86 9.20
CA PRO A 102 -4.98 -2.58 7.87
C PRO A 102 -6.50 -2.34 7.93
N SER A 103 -7.01 -1.52 7.02
CA SER A 103 -8.45 -1.32 6.87
C SER A 103 -9.13 -2.57 6.33
N GLN A 104 -10.29 -2.91 6.89
CA GLN A 104 -11.10 -4.00 6.38
C GLN A 104 -11.88 -3.54 5.14
N ILE A 105 -11.78 -4.30 4.04
CA ILE A 105 -12.59 -4.10 2.84
C ILE A 105 -13.90 -4.84 3.02
N GLU A 106 -15.02 -4.13 3.06
CA GLU A 106 -16.35 -4.69 3.34
C GLU A 106 -16.75 -5.78 2.34
N ASN A 107 -16.43 -5.59 1.07
CA ASN A 107 -16.79 -6.50 -0.01
C ASN A 107 -15.71 -7.54 -0.34
N TYR A 108 -14.68 -7.65 0.49
CA TYR A 108 -13.64 -8.65 0.28
C TYR A 108 -14.20 -10.08 0.23
N VAL A 109 -13.86 -10.82 -0.82
CA VAL A 109 -14.25 -12.22 -1.00
C VAL A 109 -13.05 -13.12 -0.70
N PRO A 110 -13.06 -13.87 0.41
CA PRO A 110 -11.99 -14.80 0.75
C PRO A 110 -11.92 -15.95 -0.24
N PHE A 111 -10.72 -16.35 -0.65
CA PHE A 111 -10.47 -17.54 -1.47
C PHE A 111 -9.06 -18.10 -1.23
N GLY A 112 -8.74 -19.22 -1.88
CA GLY A 112 -7.44 -19.88 -1.78
C GLY A 112 -7.08 -20.21 -0.33
N HIS A 113 -5.88 -19.83 0.07
CA HIS A 113 -5.31 -20.14 1.38
C HIS A 113 -5.75 -19.20 2.51
N PHE A 114 -6.79 -18.37 2.31
CA PHE A 114 -7.26 -17.42 3.30
C PHE A 114 -7.56 -18.06 4.68
N THR A 115 -8.26 -19.18 4.69
CA THR A 115 -8.65 -19.86 5.93
C THR A 115 -7.45 -20.45 6.67
N ASP A 116 -6.51 -21.03 5.94
CA ASP A 116 -5.33 -21.68 6.53
C ASP A 116 -4.37 -20.63 7.08
N LEU A 117 -4.07 -19.60 6.31
CA LEU A 117 -3.24 -18.49 6.77
C LEU A 117 -3.89 -17.76 7.96
N LYS A 118 -5.22 -17.59 7.95
CA LYS A 118 -5.94 -17.01 9.09
C LYS A 118 -5.75 -17.84 10.35
N LYS A 119 -5.85 -19.18 10.29
CA LYS A 119 -5.61 -20.07 11.44
C LYS A 119 -4.18 -19.93 11.95
N ILE A 120 -3.19 -19.87 11.05
CA ILE A 120 -1.77 -19.69 11.41
C ILE A 120 -1.60 -18.37 12.17
N LEU A 121 -2.03 -17.25 11.59
CA LEU A 121 -1.89 -15.93 12.23
C LEU A 121 -2.69 -15.82 13.54
N GLN A 122 -3.82 -16.50 13.64
CA GLN A 122 -4.65 -16.52 14.85
C GLN A 122 -4.02 -17.33 15.98
N SER A 123 -3.22 -18.35 15.69
CA SER A 123 -2.57 -19.21 16.69
C SER A 123 -1.62 -18.47 17.61
N GLY A 124 -1.04 -17.35 17.14
CA GLY A 124 0.01 -16.62 17.87
C GLY A 124 1.37 -17.35 17.94
N ILE A 125 1.45 -18.53 17.37
CA ILE A 125 2.70 -19.30 17.29
C ILE A 125 3.57 -18.69 16.19
N PHE A 126 4.88 -18.52 16.46
CA PHE A 126 5.82 -18.13 15.43
C PHE A 126 5.91 -19.20 14.35
N PHE A 127 5.41 -18.87 13.16
CA PHE A 127 5.31 -19.80 12.04
C PHE A 127 5.47 -19.03 10.72
N PRO A 128 6.71 -18.87 10.23
CA PRO A 128 6.97 -18.12 9.00
C PRO A 128 6.33 -18.79 7.78
N VAL A 129 5.64 -18.00 6.97
CA VAL A 129 4.91 -18.47 5.79
C VAL A 129 5.46 -17.81 4.52
N PHE A 130 5.73 -18.61 3.50
CA PHE A 130 6.08 -18.15 2.16
C PHE A 130 4.88 -18.32 1.23
N ILE A 131 4.43 -17.24 0.57
CA ILE A 131 3.28 -17.27 -0.36
C ILE A 131 3.79 -16.96 -1.76
N THR A 132 3.67 -17.92 -2.66
CA THR A 132 4.06 -17.76 -4.07
C THR A 132 2.85 -17.78 -5.00
N GLY A 133 3.03 -17.30 -6.22
CA GLY A 133 2.03 -17.37 -7.30
C GLY A 133 2.07 -16.14 -8.19
N LEU A 134 1.38 -16.17 -9.31
CA LEU A 134 1.39 -15.13 -10.32
C LEU A 134 0.98 -13.75 -9.78
N SER A 135 1.45 -12.69 -10.44
CA SER A 135 1.12 -11.30 -10.05
C SER A 135 -0.39 -11.03 -10.18
N GLY A 136 -0.92 -10.20 -9.28
CA GLY A 136 -2.31 -9.77 -9.31
C GLY A 136 -3.35 -10.81 -8.92
N ASN A 137 -2.94 -11.90 -8.26
CA ASN A 137 -3.81 -12.96 -7.73
C ASN A 137 -4.23 -12.76 -6.25
N GLY A 138 -3.93 -11.60 -5.66
CA GLY A 138 -4.41 -11.23 -4.33
C GLY A 138 -3.58 -11.71 -3.14
N LYS A 139 -2.34 -12.19 -3.30
CA LYS A 139 -1.46 -12.64 -2.20
C LYS A 139 -1.34 -11.62 -1.06
N THR A 140 -0.86 -10.44 -1.37
CA THR A 140 -0.63 -9.34 -0.42
C THR A 140 -1.93 -8.89 0.23
N LEU A 141 -2.99 -8.70 -0.58
CA LEU A 141 -4.32 -8.32 -0.11
C LEU A 141 -4.90 -9.35 0.86
N MET A 142 -4.68 -10.64 0.63
CA MET A 142 -5.11 -11.71 1.52
C MET A 142 -4.51 -11.54 2.92
N VAL A 143 -3.21 -11.28 3.02
CA VAL A 143 -2.53 -11.04 4.31
C VAL A 143 -3.10 -9.81 5.01
N GLU A 144 -3.24 -8.70 4.30
CA GLU A 144 -3.81 -7.46 4.82
C GLU A 144 -5.22 -7.68 5.38
N GLN A 145 -6.10 -8.36 4.63
CA GLN A 145 -7.48 -8.60 5.04
C GLN A 145 -7.60 -9.61 6.20
N ILE A 146 -6.67 -10.55 6.34
CA ILE A 146 -6.60 -11.41 7.51
C ILE A 146 -6.18 -10.60 8.74
N CYS A 147 -5.15 -9.77 8.63
CA CYS A 147 -4.69 -8.91 9.73
C CYS A 147 -5.80 -7.93 10.16
N ALA A 148 -6.49 -7.29 9.19
CA ALA A 148 -7.65 -6.44 9.46
C ALA A 148 -8.74 -7.19 10.25
N LYS A 149 -9.11 -8.39 9.81
CA LYS A 149 -10.13 -9.22 10.44
C LYS A 149 -9.73 -9.71 11.85
N LEU A 150 -8.46 -9.99 12.07
CA LEU A 150 -7.91 -10.40 13.36
C LEU A 150 -7.53 -9.22 14.26
N LYS A 151 -7.62 -7.98 13.76
CA LYS A 151 -7.16 -6.74 14.41
C LYS A 151 -5.69 -6.84 14.84
N LYS A 152 -4.86 -7.45 13.99
CA LYS A 152 -3.41 -7.55 14.19
C LYS A 152 -2.70 -6.42 13.45
N GLU A 153 -1.70 -5.84 14.10
CA GLU A 153 -0.80 -4.89 13.45
C GLU A 153 0.00 -5.58 12.34
N LEU A 154 0.17 -4.88 11.22
CA LEU A 154 0.89 -5.36 10.05
C LEU A 154 1.95 -4.34 9.65
N PHE A 155 3.21 -4.77 9.67
CA PHE A 155 4.31 -4.01 9.10
C PHE A 155 4.64 -4.59 7.73
N ARG A 156 4.41 -3.83 6.67
CA ARG A 156 4.71 -4.24 5.29
C ARG A 156 6.00 -3.60 4.81
N VAL A 157 6.85 -4.41 4.21
CA VAL A 157 8.07 -3.97 3.52
C VAL A 157 8.02 -4.47 2.09
N ASN A 158 8.04 -3.56 1.13
CA ASN A 158 8.21 -3.90 -0.28
C ASN A 158 9.70 -4.05 -0.55
N ILE A 159 10.10 -5.22 -0.98
CA ILE A 159 11.50 -5.53 -1.29
C ILE A 159 11.84 -5.03 -2.69
N THR A 160 13.05 -4.48 -2.80
CA THR A 160 13.69 -4.12 -4.07
C THR A 160 15.09 -4.70 -4.09
N ILE A 161 15.76 -4.63 -5.22
CA ILE A 161 17.17 -5.07 -5.35
C ILE A 161 18.12 -4.26 -4.43
N GLU A 162 17.76 -3.02 -4.12
CA GLU A 162 18.54 -2.12 -3.27
C GLU A 162 18.30 -2.31 -1.77
N THR A 163 17.17 -2.94 -1.40
CA THR A 163 16.78 -3.13 0.00
C THR A 163 17.87 -3.80 0.80
N ASP A 164 18.24 -3.20 1.94
CA ASP A 164 19.34 -3.68 2.78
C ASP A 164 19.01 -3.68 4.27
N GLU A 165 20.06 -3.94 5.11
CA GLU A 165 19.94 -4.00 6.57
C GLU A 165 19.46 -2.66 7.15
N ASP A 166 19.86 -1.53 6.56
CA ASP A 166 19.47 -0.20 7.03
C ASP A 166 17.99 0.07 6.83
N ASP A 167 17.43 -0.39 5.71
CA ASP A 167 16.00 -0.26 5.41
C ASP A 167 15.14 -1.19 6.29
N LEU A 168 15.63 -2.39 6.54
CA LEU A 168 14.88 -3.44 7.25
C LEU A 168 14.97 -3.30 8.76
N ILE A 169 16.19 -3.16 9.28
CA ILE A 169 16.50 -3.14 10.71
C ILE A 169 16.49 -1.70 11.23
N GLY A 170 17.13 -0.79 10.51
CA GLY A 170 17.18 0.62 10.86
C GLY A 170 18.55 1.25 10.73
N SER A 171 18.57 2.56 10.70
CA SER A 171 19.76 3.36 10.43
C SER A 171 19.93 4.53 11.40
N ASN A 172 21.14 5.04 11.45
CA ASN A 172 21.44 6.25 12.20
C ASN A 172 20.93 7.48 11.43
N THR A 173 20.17 8.33 12.11
CA THR A 173 19.58 9.55 11.56
C THR A 173 20.03 10.75 12.40
N LEU A 174 20.31 11.87 11.75
CA LEU A 174 20.64 13.12 12.43
C LEU A 174 19.36 13.87 12.81
N VAL A 175 19.07 13.99 14.10
CA VAL A 175 17.92 14.70 14.62
C VAL A 175 18.42 15.80 15.59
N ASN A 176 18.13 17.04 15.28
CA ASN A 176 18.53 18.21 16.12
C ASN A 176 20.03 18.22 16.49
N GLY A 177 20.90 17.80 15.56
CA GLY A 177 22.35 17.76 15.78
C GLY A 177 22.87 16.52 16.51
N ASN A 178 22.01 15.62 16.96
CA ASN A 178 22.36 14.35 17.59
C ASN A 178 22.13 13.18 16.63
N ILE A 179 23.05 12.20 16.69
CA ILE A 179 22.88 10.95 15.97
C ILE A 179 21.94 10.06 16.79
N MET A 180 20.81 9.68 16.22
CA MET A 180 19.85 8.78 16.82
C MET A 180 19.64 7.58 15.91
N PHE A 181 19.58 6.39 16.50
CA PHE A 181 19.20 5.19 15.76
C PHE A 181 17.68 5.20 15.56
N ARG A 182 17.25 5.08 14.29
CA ARG A 182 15.84 4.96 13.92
C ARG A 182 15.56 3.52 13.53
N GLU A 183 14.65 2.88 14.27
CA GLU A 183 14.27 1.50 14.01
C GLU A 183 13.53 1.36 12.68
N GLY A 184 13.89 0.31 11.95
CA GLY A 184 13.21 -0.12 10.74
C GLY A 184 11.93 -0.93 11.03
N PRO A 185 11.18 -1.28 9.98
CA PRO A 185 9.90 -1.98 10.11
C PRO A 185 10.04 -3.38 10.76
N VAL A 186 11.15 -4.05 10.57
CA VAL A 186 11.39 -5.39 11.14
C VAL A 186 11.47 -5.31 12.67
N LEU A 187 12.30 -4.42 13.21
CA LEU A 187 12.41 -4.27 14.67
C LEU A 187 11.10 -3.79 15.30
N LYS A 188 10.40 -2.87 14.64
CA LYS A 188 9.09 -2.41 15.10
C LYS A 188 8.07 -3.55 15.16
N ALA A 189 8.03 -4.41 14.14
CA ALA A 189 7.17 -5.59 14.13
C ALA A 189 7.54 -6.58 15.24
N MET A 190 8.85 -6.84 15.45
CA MET A 190 9.34 -7.71 16.51
C MET A 190 8.92 -7.22 17.90
N ARG A 191 9.15 -5.93 18.22
CA ARG A 191 8.82 -5.35 19.52
C ARG A 191 7.32 -5.34 19.83
N LYS A 192 6.49 -5.16 18.79
CA LYS A 192 5.02 -5.11 18.95
C LYS A 192 4.34 -6.47 18.87
N GLY A 193 5.06 -7.56 18.59
CA GLY A 193 4.42 -8.86 18.37
C GLY A 193 3.51 -8.86 17.14
N ALA A 194 3.82 -8.03 16.15
CA ALA A 194 3.02 -7.80 14.96
C ALA A 194 3.35 -8.80 13.83
N VAL A 195 2.53 -8.79 12.77
CA VAL A 195 2.85 -9.52 11.52
C VAL A 195 3.79 -8.67 10.68
N LEU A 196 4.92 -9.24 10.28
CA LEU A 196 5.83 -8.66 9.30
C LEU A 196 5.51 -9.25 7.92
N LEU A 197 5.10 -8.42 6.97
CA LEU A 197 4.90 -8.79 5.58
C LEU A 197 6.08 -8.33 4.74
N ILE A 198 6.85 -9.28 4.22
CA ILE A 198 7.94 -9.06 3.28
C ILE A 198 7.38 -9.29 1.87
N ASP A 199 7.05 -8.21 1.17
CA ASP A 199 6.38 -8.27 -0.12
C ASP A 199 7.40 -8.25 -1.27
N GLU A 200 7.17 -9.11 -2.28
CA GLU A 200 8.05 -9.28 -3.45
C GLU A 200 9.48 -9.71 -3.06
N VAL A 201 9.60 -10.65 -2.12
CA VAL A 201 10.90 -11.07 -1.58
C VAL A 201 11.84 -11.68 -2.63
N ASP A 202 11.33 -12.16 -3.73
CA ASP A 202 12.09 -12.68 -4.88
C ASP A 202 12.84 -11.58 -5.68
N LEU A 203 12.61 -10.31 -5.38
CA LEU A 203 13.46 -9.21 -5.86
C LEU A 203 14.71 -8.98 -5.00
N ALA A 204 14.77 -9.61 -3.81
CA ALA A 204 15.82 -9.38 -2.84
C ALA A 204 17.21 -9.76 -3.36
N SER A 205 18.20 -8.93 -3.05
CA SER A 205 19.60 -9.29 -3.13
C SER A 205 20.03 -10.15 -1.91
N ASN A 206 21.28 -10.65 -1.90
CA ASN A 206 21.80 -11.37 -0.76
C ASN A 206 21.83 -10.58 0.57
N LYS A 207 21.59 -9.27 0.53
CA LYS A 207 21.48 -8.42 1.73
C LYS A 207 20.31 -8.82 2.64
N ILE A 208 19.27 -9.49 2.10
CA ILE A 208 18.13 -10.02 2.86
C ILE A 208 18.54 -11.06 3.93
N MET A 209 19.74 -11.61 3.82
CA MET A 209 20.26 -12.61 4.76
C MET A 209 20.43 -12.06 6.19
N CYS A 210 20.36 -10.73 6.40
CA CYS A 210 20.27 -10.13 7.73
C CYS A 210 19.06 -10.64 8.54
N LEU A 211 18.01 -11.14 7.86
CA LEU A 211 16.80 -11.67 8.49
C LEU A 211 16.89 -13.13 8.94
N GLN A 212 18.01 -13.83 8.73
CA GLN A 212 18.12 -15.27 9.02
C GLN A 212 17.76 -15.64 10.47
N SER A 213 18.33 -14.95 11.46
CA SER A 213 18.04 -15.22 12.87
C SER A 213 16.59 -14.95 13.23
N ILE A 214 16.01 -13.91 12.62
CA ILE A 214 14.63 -13.50 12.86
C ILE A 214 13.64 -14.51 12.26
N LEU A 215 13.96 -15.09 11.09
CA LEU A 215 13.18 -16.17 10.47
C LEU A 215 13.22 -17.48 11.29
N GLU A 216 14.20 -17.63 12.16
CA GLU A 216 14.24 -18.74 13.13
C GLU A 216 13.52 -18.44 14.45
N GLY A 217 12.84 -17.28 14.55
CA GLY A 217 12.19 -16.84 15.78
C GLY A 217 13.15 -16.34 16.86
N LYS A 218 14.43 -16.11 16.50
CA LYS A 218 15.44 -15.61 17.42
C LYS A 218 15.51 -14.09 17.41
N GLY A 219 16.08 -13.54 18.49
CA GLY A 219 16.33 -12.10 18.55
C GLY A 219 17.42 -11.63 17.59
N TYR A 220 17.54 -10.33 17.50
CA TYR A 220 18.49 -9.65 16.63
C TYR A 220 19.38 -8.67 17.41
N LEU A 221 20.71 -8.77 17.22
CA LEU A 221 21.66 -7.82 17.77
C LEU A 221 21.82 -6.62 16.82
N ILE A 222 21.36 -5.46 17.25
CA ILE A 222 21.53 -4.21 16.53
C ILE A 222 22.99 -3.79 16.62
N LYS A 223 23.77 -4.02 15.58
CA LYS A 223 25.22 -3.74 15.57
C LYS A 223 25.56 -2.27 15.85
N LYS A 224 24.65 -1.35 15.48
CA LYS A 224 24.84 0.11 15.62
C LYS A 224 24.64 0.62 17.04
N THR A 225 23.83 -0.05 17.85
CA THR A 225 23.52 0.34 19.24
C THR A 225 24.04 -0.63 20.26
N GLY A 226 24.35 -1.88 19.88
CA GLY A 226 24.72 -2.98 20.79
C GLY A 226 23.50 -3.58 21.52
N GLU A 227 22.28 -3.14 21.22
CA GLU A 227 21.06 -3.66 21.83
C GLU A 227 20.68 -5.00 21.20
N TYR A 228 20.21 -5.94 22.02
CA TYR A 228 19.63 -7.20 21.57
C TYR A 228 18.10 -7.14 21.70
N VAL A 229 17.38 -7.31 20.59
CA VAL A 229 15.92 -7.25 20.52
C VAL A 229 15.37 -8.64 20.35
N GLU A 230 14.54 -9.10 21.28
CA GLU A 230 13.80 -10.35 21.18
C GLU A 230 12.41 -10.10 20.58
N PRO A 231 11.89 -11.05 19.78
CA PRO A 231 10.54 -10.93 19.25
C PRO A 231 9.51 -11.08 20.39
N ALA A 232 8.56 -10.14 20.46
CA ALA A 232 7.44 -10.22 21.39
C ALA A 232 6.44 -11.30 20.94
N ASP A 233 5.63 -11.76 21.90
CA ASP A 233 4.59 -12.77 21.65
C ASP A 233 3.63 -12.34 20.51
N GLY A 234 3.35 -13.28 19.61
CA GLY A 234 2.49 -13.05 18.46
C GLY A 234 3.19 -12.52 17.20
N PHE A 235 4.51 -12.20 17.29
CA PHE A 235 5.31 -11.89 16.12
C PHE A 235 5.37 -13.08 15.16
N THR A 236 5.18 -12.81 13.87
CA THR A 236 5.40 -13.79 12.80
C THR A 236 5.71 -13.11 11.49
N ILE A 237 6.21 -13.87 10.52
CA ILE A 237 6.65 -13.37 9.21
C ILE A 237 5.83 -14.04 8.11
N VAL A 238 5.34 -13.23 7.18
CA VAL A 238 4.76 -13.68 5.93
C VAL A 238 5.56 -13.05 4.79
N ALA A 239 6.06 -13.86 3.87
CA ALA A 239 6.72 -13.37 2.66
C ALA A 239 5.85 -13.67 1.44
N THR A 240 5.81 -12.76 0.47
CA THR A 240 5.17 -12.99 -0.84
C THR A 240 6.21 -12.94 -1.96
N ALA A 241 5.99 -13.74 -3.00
CA ALA A 241 6.83 -13.80 -4.18
C ALA A 241 5.99 -14.13 -5.42
N ASN A 242 6.49 -13.76 -6.60
CA ASN A 242 5.90 -14.17 -7.87
C ASN A 242 6.48 -15.50 -8.35
N THR A 243 7.66 -15.86 -7.85
CA THR A 243 8.37 -17.12 -8.12
C THR A 243 8.46 -17.98 -6.87
N LYS A 244 8.90 -19.23 -7.03
CA LYS A 244 9.17 -20.13 -5.88
C LYS A 244 10.56 -19.90 -5.27
N GLY A 245 11.16 -18.73 -5.50
CA GLY A 245 12.52 -18.40 -5.06
C GLY A 245 13.62 -18.93 -5.98
N LYS A 246 13.27 -19.57 -7.09
CA LYS A 246 14.21 -20.09 -8.09
C LYS A 246 14.51 -19.12 -9.23
N GLY A 247 14.03 -17.87 -9.12
CA GLY A 247 14.12 -16.88 -10.20
C GLY A 247 13.15 -17.20 -11.33
N SER A 248 13.31 -16.51 -12.46
CA SER A 248 12.54 -16.76 -13.69
C SER A 248 13.36 -17.61 -14.65
N GLU A 249 13.13 -18.93 -14.66
CA GLU A 249 13.80 -19.84 -15.59
C GLU A 249 13.36 -19.59 -17.05
N ASP A 250 12.15 -19.06 -17.22
CA ASP A 250 11.52 -18.75 -18.53
C ASP A 250 11.59 -17.27 -18.91
N GLY A 251 12.28 -16.42 -18.13
CA GLY A 251 12.43 -14.99 -18.40
C GLY A 251 11.16 -14.14 -18.19
N ARG A 252 10.03 -14.74 -17.78
CA ARG A 252 8.74 -14.05 -17.62
C ARG A 252 8.71 -13.05 -16.46
N PHE A 253 9.53 -13.27 -15.43
CA PHE A 253 9.62 -12.42 -14.25
C PHE A 253 10.97 -11.72 -14.20
N ILE A 254 11.14 -10.74 -15.10
CA ILE A 254 12.39 -9.95 -15.21
C ILE A 254 12.64 -9.24 -13.86
N GLY A 255 13.88 -9.35 -13.37
CA GLY A 255 14.30 -8.72 -12.11
C GLY A 255 14.15 -9.60 -10.87
N THR A 256 13.55 -10.79 -10.98
CA THR A 256 13.57 -11.74 -9.87
C THR A 256 14.91 -12.43 -9.74
N ASN A 257 15.36 -12.61 -8.52
CA ASN A 257 16.61 -13.27 -8.17
C ASN A 257 16.38 -14.71 -7.70
N ILE A 258 17.42 -15.53 -7.81
CA ILE A 258 17.44 -16.83 -7.14
C ILE A 258 17.71 -16.57 -5.68
N LEU A 259 16.75 -16.89 -4.83
CA LEU A 259 16.90 -16.77 -3.38
C LEU A 259 17.81 -17.89 -2.85
N ASN A 260 18.56 -17.56 -1.79
CA ASN A 260 19.39 -18.53 -1.11
C ASN A 260 18.52 -19.64 -0.50
N GLU A 261 18.86 -20.91 -0.77
CA GLU A 261 18.12 -22.07 -0.26
C GLU A 261 18.03 -22.06 1.27
N ALA A 262 19.12 -21.70 1.96
CA ALA A 262 19.12 -21.59 3.41
C ALA A 262 18.16 -20.50 3.94
N PHE A 263 17.83 -19.48 3.15
CA PHE A 263 16.78 -18.50 3.46
C PHE A 263 15.39 -19.08 3.29
N LEU A 264 15.17 -19.82 2.19
CA LEU A 264 13.86 -20.44 1.88
C LEU A 264 13.51 -21.54 2.89
N GLU A 265 14.45 -22.37 3.30
CA GLU A 265 14.28 -23.45 4.28
C GLU A 265 13.83 -22.96 5.67
N ARG A 266 13.98 -21.67 5.96
CA ARG A 266 13.50 -21.08 7.23
C ARG A 266 12.00 -20.76 7.24
N PHE A 267 11.35 -20.81 6.09
CA PHE A 267 9.90 -20.73 6.06
C PHE A 267 9.30 -22.11 6.38
N ALA A 268 8.41 -22.13 7.37
CA ALA A 268 7.80 -23.36 7.84
C ALA A 268 6.91 -24.03 6.79
N ILE A 269 6.25 -23.23 5.97
CA ILE A 269 5.43 -23.70 4.84
C ILE A 269 5.49 -22.73 3.65
N THR A 270 5.24 -23.30 2.47
CA THR A 270 5.01 -22.54 1.24
C THR A 270 3.56 -22.75 0.79
N LEU A 271 2.83 -21.66 0.59
CA LEU A 271 1.47 -21.65 0.05
C LEU A 271 1.50 -21.16 -1.40
N GLU A 272 1.02 -21.99 -2.32
CA GLU A 272 0.92 -21.62 -3.73
C GLU A 272 -0.46 -21.03 -4.02
N GLN A 273 -0.54 -19.72 -4.12
CA GLN A 273 -1.78 -18.98 -4.37
C GLN A 273 -2.07 -18.90 -5.87
N SER A 274 -3.11 -19.59 -6.31
CA SER A 274 -3.64 -19.49 -7.66
C SER A 274 -4.61 -18.30 -7.80
N TYR A 275 -5.04 -18.01 -9.04
CA TYR A 275 -6.19 -17.13 -9.26
C TYR A 275 -7.46 -17.71 -8.64
N PRO A 276 -8.46 -16.86 -8.32
CA PRO A 276 -9.72 -17.35 -7.77
C PRO A 276 -10.41 -18.33 -8.75
N PRO A 277 -11.12 -19.36 -8.25
CA PRO A 277 -12.03 -20.12 -9.11
C PRO A 277 -13.06 -19.22 -9.79
N VAL A 278 -13.46 -19.55 -11.03
CA VAL A 278 -14.36 -18.75 -11.88
C VAL A 278 -15.55 -18.17 -11.10
N ARG A 279 -16.31 -18.99 -10.39
CA ARG A 279 -17.47 -18.54 -9.59
C ARG A 279 -17.11 -17.55 -8.49
N THR A 280 -15.92 -17.68 -7.91
CA THR A 280 -15.44 -16.78 -6.86
C THR A 280 -14.99 -15.45 -7.47
N GLU A 281 -14.32 -15.51 -8.62
CA GLU A 281 -13.86 -14.32 -9.33
C GLU A 281 -15.03 -13.50 -9.89
N GLN A 282 -16.04 -14.17 -10.48
CA GLN A 282 -17.32 -13.53 -10.87
C GLN A 282 -17.94 -12.78 -9.68
N LYS A 283 -17.96 -13.41 -8.50
CA LYS A 283 -18.45 -12.74 -7.29
C LYS A 283 -17.59 -11.52 -6.89
N ILE A 284 -16.26 -11.57 -7.08
CA ILE A 284 -15.37 -10.44 -6.82
C ILE A 284 -15.73 -9.28 -7.76
N ILE A 285 -15.79 -9.55 -9.07
CA ILE A 285 -16.04 -8.51 -10.07
C ILE A 285 -17.44 -7.91 -9.95
N LYS A 286 -18.47 -8.74 -9.69
CA LYS A 286 -19.83 -8.24 -9.43
C LYS A 286 -19.88 -7.31 -8.23
N LYS A 287 -19.20 -7.64 -7.14
CA LYS A 287 -19.11 -6.77 -5.96
C LYS A 287 -18.36 -5.45 -6.24
N ASP A 288 -17.33 -5.49 -7.08
CA ASP A 288 -16.67 -4.28 -7.51
C ASP A 288 -17.60 -3.43 -8.38
N PHE A 289 -18.42 -4.03 -9.24
CA PHE A 289 -19.45 -3.34 -10.00
C PHE A 289 -20.50 -2.70 -9.09
N GLU A 290 -21.00 -3.42 -8.09
CA GLU A 290 -21.94 -2.88 -7.09
C GLU A 290 -21.36 -1.61 -6.41
N LEU A 291 -20.08 -1.66 -5.99
CA LEU A 291 -19.39 -0.50 -5.38
C LEU A 291 -19.25 0.69 -6.33
N LEU A 292 -19.09 0.41 -7.62
CA LEU A 292 -18.94 1.42 -8.67
C LEU A 292 -20.28 1.94 -9.19
N GLY A 293 -21.41 1.38 -8.71
CA GLY A 293 -22.76 1.74 -9.17
C GLY A 293 -23.09 1.20 -10.57
N VAL A 294 -22.39 0.16 -11.01
CA VAL A 294 -22.60 -0.51 -12.31
C VAL A 294 -23.50 -1.71 -12.13
N SER A 295 -24.50 -1.86 -13.00
CA SER A 295 -25.45 -2.99 -12.99
C SER A 295 -25.32 -3.80 -14.30
N ASP A 296 -24.18 -4.46 -14.50
CA ASP A 296 -23.93 -5.32 -15.67
C ASP A 296 -23.28 -6.63 -15.21
N ASP A 297 -24.10 -7.50 -14.63
CA ASP A 297 -23.68 -8.82 -14.14
C ASP A 297 -23.18 -9.72 -15.26
N GLU A 298 -23.75 -9.60 -16.46
CA GLU A 298 -23.37 -10.38 -17.63
C GLU A 298 -21.95 -10.00 -18.08
N PHE A 299 -21.63 -8.73 -18.13
CA PHE A 299 -20.28 -8.26 -18.43
C PHE A 299 -19.26 -8.79 -17.42
N ALA A 300 -19.59 -8.79 -16.12
CA ALA A 300 -18.71 -9.37 -15.10
C ALA A 300 -18.44 -10.86 -15.34
N GLU A 301 -19.45 -11.64 -15.73
CA GLU A 301 -19.30 -13.07 -16.05
C GLU A 301 -18.44 -13.28 -17.28
N LYS A 302 -18.73 -12.56 -18.39
CA LYS A 302 -17.96 -12.63 -19.64
C LYS A 302 -16.49 -12.27 -19.46
N LEU A 303 -16.19 -11.22 -18.67
CA LEU A 303 -14.81 -10.85 -18.34
C LEU A 303 -14.05 -11.97 -17.64
N VAL A 304 -14.69 -12.66 -16.71
CA VAL A 304 -14.05 -13.74 -15.97
C VAL A 304 -13.86 -14.98 -16.86
N ASP A 305 -14.84 -15.34 -17.67
CA ASP A 305 -14.76 -16.47 -18.59
C ASP A 305 -13.65 -16.22 -19.63
N TRP A 306 -13.57 -15.01 -20.18
CA TRP A 306 -12.48 -14.59 -21.06
C TRP A 306 -11.09 -14.71 -20.40
N ALA A 307 -10.95 -14.22 -19.17
CA ALA A 307 -9.69 -14.32 -18.44
C ALA A 307 -9.30 -15.76 -18.12
N ASP A 308 -10.28 -16.62 -17.83
CA ASP A 308 -10.04 -18.05 -17.56
C ASP A 308 -9.49 -18.79 -18.80
N VAL A 309 -10.05 -18.49 -19.99
CA VAL A 309 -9.54 -19.03 -21.26
C VAL A 309 -8.09 -18.60 -21.51
N ILE A 310 -7.77 -17.29 -21.33
CA ILE A 310 -6.41 -16.79 -21.51
C ILE A 310 -5.44 -17.45 -20.51
N ARG A 311 -5.84 -17.62 -19.26
CA ARG A 311 -5.02 -18.28 -18.24
C ARG A 311 -4.75 -19.73 -18.55
N LYS A 312 -5.72 -20.46 -19.10
CA LYS A 312 -5.52 -21.84 -19.56
C LYS A 312 -4.50 -21.88 -20.68
N SER A 313 -4.64 -21.02 -21.69
CA SER A 313 -3.68 -20.90 -22.78
C SER A 313 -2.27 -20.51 -22.30
N PHE A 314 -2.18 -19.66 -21.28
CA PHE A 314 -0.91 -19.31 -20.64
C PHE A 314 -0.25 -20.51 -19.94
N TYR A 315 -1.00 -21.29 -19.17
CA TYR A 315 -0.47 -22.50 -18.51
C TYR A 315 -0.08 -23.59 -19.51
N GLU A 316 -0.72 -23.65 -20.67
CA GLU A 316 -0.38 -24.55 -21.78
C GLU A 316 0.82 -24.02 -22.60
N GLY A 317 1.30 -22.80 -22.33
CA GLY A 317 2.43 -22.19 -23.03
C GLY A 317 2.09 -21.64 -24.43
N ALA A 318 0.80 -21.47 -24.73
CA ALA A 318 0.34 -20.92 -26.01
C ALA A 318 0.42 -19.38 -26.06
N VAL A 319 0.41 -18.72 -24.91
CA VAL A 319 0.58 -17.26 -24.76
C VAL A 319 1.52 -16.96 -23.62
N ASP A 320 2.25 -15.82 -23.70
CA ASP A 320 3.21 -15.42 -22.68
C ASP A 320 2.65 -14.42 -21.67
N GLU A 321 1.50 -13.83 -21.94
CA GLU A 321 0.83 -12.87 -21.08
C GLU A 321 -0.43 -13.45 -20.45
N VAL A 322 -0.83 -12.86 -19.30
CA VAL A 322 -1.98 -13.33 -18.53
C VAL A 322 -2.88 -12.17 -18.10
N ILE A 323 -4.18 -12.43 -18.06
CA ILE A 323 -5.15 -11.51 -17.46
C ILE A 323 -5.34 -11.85 -15.99
N SER A 324 -4.79 -11.01 -15.11
CA SER A 324 -4.89 -11.17 -13.66
C SER A 324 -6.23 -10.67 -13.12
N THR A 325 -6.63 -11.14 -11.93
CA THR A 325 -7.81 -10.59 -11.22
C THR A 325 -7.70 -9.08 -11.00
N ARG A 326 -6.49 -8.56 -10.70
CA ARG A 326 -6.24 -7.12 -10.62
C ARG A 326 -6.58 -6.40 -11.94
N ARG A 327 -6.27 -7.02 -13.08
CA ARG A 327 -6.59 -6.48 -14.40
C ARG A 327 -8.09 -6.40 -14.61
N LEU A 328 -8.83 -7.45 -14.23
CA LEU A 328 -10.30 -7.45 -14.30
C LEU A 328 -10.92 -6.34 -13.45
N VAL A 329 -10.42 -6.12 -12.23
CA VAL A 329 -10.83 -4.99 -11.38
C VAL A 329 -10.52 -3.63 -12.03
N HIS A 330 -9.40 -3.51 -12.75
CA HIS A 330 -9.10 -2.27 -13.50
C HIS A 330 -10.05 -2.07 -14.68
N ILE A 331 -10.41 -3.13 -15.40
CA ILE A 331 -11.41 -3.07 -16.48
C ILE A 331 -12.77 -2.67 -15.92
N ALA A 332 -13.19 -3.23 -14.78
CA ALA A 332 -14.42 -2.84 -14.10
C ALA A 332 -14.46 -1.34 -13.76
N LYS A 333 -13.35 -0.80 -13.25
CA LYS A 333 -13.20 0.63 -12.98
C LYS A 333 -13.20 1.48 -14.26
N ALA A 334 -12.53 1.02 -15.31
CA ALA A 334 -12.53 1.70 -16.60
C ALA A 334 -13.95 1.75 -17.19
N PHE A 335 -14.70 0.65 -17.10
CA PHE A 335 -16.08 0.57 -17.58
C PHE A 335 -17.01 1.52 -16.81
N SER A 336 -16.85 1.67 -15.51
CA SER A 336 -17.63 2.65 -14.73
C SER A 336 -17.40 4.11 -15.16
N MET A 337 -16.26 4.42 -15.81
CA MET A 337 -15.91 5.75 -16.29
C MET A 337 -16.28 5.96 -17.75
N PHE A 338 -16.07 4.96 -18.61
CA PHE A 338 -16.24 5.10 -20.06
C PHE A 338 -17.61 4.62 -20.55
N ASN A 339 -18.28 3.76 -19.80
CA ASN A 339 -19.54 3.10 -20.17
C ASN A 339 -19.49 2.39 -21.54
N ASP A 340 -18.31 1.89 -21.89
CA ASP A 340 -18.00 1.20 -23.14
C ASP A 340 -17.14 -0.02 -22.80
N LYS A 341 -17.63 -1.22 -23.12
CA LYS A 341 -16.99 -2.51 -22.77
C LYS A 341 -15.66 -2.68 -23.48
N LEU A 342 -15.64 -2.53 -24.81
CA LEU A 342 -14.45 -2.75 -25.63
C LEU A 342 -13.37 -1.72 -25.34
N LYS A 343 -13.71 -0.45 -25.28
CA LYS A 343 -12.78 0.61 -24.89
C LYS A 343 -12.17 0.39 -23.53
N SER A 344 -12.96 -0.07 -22.56
CA SER A 344 -12.49 -0.35 -21.20
C SER A 344 -11.50 -1.51 -21.16
N ILE A 345 -11.71 -2.54 -21.95
CA ILE A 345 -10.79 -3.64 -22.12
C ILE A 345 -9.55 -3.16 -22.86
N GLU A 346 -9.70 -2.48 -23.99
CA GLU A 346 -8.61 -2.01 -24.83
C GLU A 346 -7.61 -1.15 -24.08
N VAL A 347 -8.06 -0.12 -23.35
CA VAL A 347 -7.17 0.76 -22.58
C VAL A 347 -6.43 0.01 -21.47
N CYS A 348 -7.04 -1.04 -20.90
CA CYS A 348 -6.40 -1.89 -19.91
C CYS A 348 -5.41 -2.90 -20.51
N LEU A 349 -5.50 -3.18 -21.81
CA LEU A 349 -4.58 -4.04 -22.55
C LEU A 349 -3.44 -3.27 -23.24
N ALA A 350 -3.47 -1.96 -23.28
CA ALA A 350 -2.54 -1.11 -24.03
C ALA A 350 -1.05 -1.27 -23.66
N ARG A 351 -0.74 -1.92 -22.53
CA ARG A 351 0.65 -2.24 -22.14
C ARG A 351 1.21 -3.50 -22.81
N PHE A 352 0.35 -4.35 -23.37
CA PHE A 352 0.77 -5.55 -24.09
C PHE A 352 1.24 -5.15 -25.49
N ASP A 353 2.00 -6.03 -26.13
CA ASP A 353 2.33 -5.86 -27.54
C ASP A 353 1.06 -5.91 -28.42
N ASP A 354 1.16 -5.36 -29.62
CA ASP A 354 0.01 -5.18 -30.50
C ASP A 354 -0.63 -6.51 -30.91
N ASP A 355 0.17 -7.57 -31.12
CA ASP A 355 -0.34 -8.89 -31.51
C ASP A 355 -1.11 -9.54 -30.36
N THR A 356 -0.55 -9.52 -29.14
CA THR A 356 -1.21 -10.04 -27.93
C THR A 356 -2.49 -9.26 -27.63
N LYS A 357 -2.43 -7.91 -27.72
CA LYS A 357 -3.60 -7.06 -27.53
C LYS A 357 -4.70 -7.40 -28.52
N ALA A 358 -4.39 -7.50 -29.83
CA ALA A 358 -5.37 -7.85 -30.86
C ALA A 358 -5.98 -9.25 -30.65
N ALA A 359 -5.14 -10.23 -30.30
CA ALA A 359 -5.61 -11.59 -30.02
C ALA A 359 -6.55 -11.66 -28.81
N PHE A 360 -6.25 -10.90 -27.75
CA PHE A 360 -7.09 -10.87 -26.54
C PHE A 360 -8.41 -10.14 -26.78
N LEU A 361 -8.43 -9.07 -27.58
CA LEU A 361 -9.65 -8.39 -27.99
C LEU A 361 -10.53 -9.27 -28.87
N ASP A 362 -9.95 -9.91 -29.90
CA ASP A 362 -10.67 -10.86 -30.76
C ASP A 362 -11.27 -12.02 -29.95
N LEU A 363 -10.53 -12.54 -28.98
CA LEU A 363 -11.06 -13.57 -28.08
C LEU A 363 -12.23 -13.05 -27.23
N TYR A 364 -12.16 -11.80 -26.74
CA TYR A 364 -13.26 -11.22 -25.96
C TYR A 364 -14.53 -11.09 -26.81
N THR A 365 -14.45 -10.60 -28.05
CA THR A 365 -15.60 -10.47 -28.95
C THR A 365 -16.25 -11.82 -29.25
N LYS A 366 -15.50 -12.92 -29.27
CA LYS A 366 -16.03 -14.28 -29.41
C LYS A 366 -16.69 -14.81 -28.13
N VAL A 367 -16.26 -14.36 -26.97
CA VAL A 367 -16.87 -14.74 -25.68
C VAL A 367 -18.14 -13.92 -25.43
N ASP A 368 -18.20 -12.69 -25.93
CA ASP A 368 -19.32 -11.76 -25.78
C ASP A 368 -19.84 -11.33 -27.15
N GLU A 369 -20.59 -12.20 -27.80
CA GLU A 369 -21.20 -11.96 -29.13
C GLU A 369 -22.14 -10.74 -29.17
N GLY A 370 -22.62 -10.29 -28.00
CA GLY A 370 -23.50 -9.10 -27.88
C GLY A 370 -22.78 -7.75 -28.08
N VAL A 371 -21.44 -7.74 -28.01
CA VAL A 371 -20.66 -6.47 -28.14
C VAL A 371 -20.63 -5.98 -29.58
N LEU A 372 -20.61 -6.86 -30.56
CA LEU A 372 -20.60 -6.50 -31.99
C LEU A 372 -21.87 -5.77 -32.42
N GLY A 373 -23.02 -6.04 -31.77
CA GLY A 373 -24.28 -5.33 -32.05
C GLY A 373 -24.34 -3.89 -31.54
N GLN A 374 -23.49 -3.54 -30.57
CA GLN A 374 -23.44 -2.18 -30.03
C GLN A 374 -22.55 -1.23 -30.85
N GLU A 375 -21.54 -1.75 -31.54
CA GLU A 375 -20.70 -0.94 -32.46
C GLU A 375 -21.51 -0.50 -33.69
N GLU A 376 -22.36 -1.36 -34.24
CA GLU A 376 -23.21 -0.99 -35.37
C GLU A 376 -24.25 0.10 -35.01
N GLU A 377 -24.79 0.08 -33.77
CA GLU A 377 -25.72 1.12 -33.31
C GLU A 377 -25.02 2.48 -33.04
N ILE A 378 -23.75 2.48 -32.62
CA ILE A 378 -22.96 3.69 -32.36
C ILE A 378 -22.52 4.33 -33.70
N GLU A 379 -22.02 3.52 -34.65
CA GLU A 379 -21.64 4.02 -35.98
C GLU A 379 -22.88 4.60 -36.75
N GLU A 380 -24.06 3.96 -36.67
CA GLU A 380 -25.26 4.51 -37.26
C GLU A 380 -25.75 5.81 -36.57
N SER A 381 -25.46 6.01 -35.28
CA SER A 381 -25.83 7.24 -34.57
C SER A 381 -24.86 8.40 -34.85
N GLU A 382 -23.57 8.13 -35.07
CA GLU A 382 -22.58 9.17 -35.40
C GLU A 382 -22.67 9.63 -36.87
N GLU A 383 -23.08 8.75 -37.82
CA GLU A 383 -23.32 9.16 -39.21
C GLU A 383 -24.55 10.07 -39.38
N ASN A 384 -25.51 10.00 -38.44
CA ASN A 384 -26.74 10.82 -38.51
C ASN A 384 -26.63 12.21 -37.87
N ASP A 385 -25.51 12.51 -37.16
CA ASP A 385 -25.30 13.78 -36.45
C ASP A 385 -24.34 14.76 -37.17
N ILE A 386 -24.04 14.56 -38.45
CA ILE A 386 -23.29 15.55 -39.26
C ILE A 386 -24.28 16.58 -39.80
N PRO A 387 -24.32 17.83 -39.28
CA PRO A 387 -25.15 18.87 -39.85
C PRO A 387 -24.56 19.32 -41.20
N ILE A 388 -25.42 19.30 -42.21
CA ILE A 388 -25.17 19.84 -43.57
C ILE A 388 -25.03 21.37 -43.51
#